data_00cc7941296b3a62ff88b188bbd9eb7a
#
_entry.id   00cc7941296b3a62ff88b188bbd9eb7a
#
_cell.length_a   1.000
_cell.length_b   1.000
_cell.length_c   1.000
_cell.angle_alpha   90.00
_cell.angle_beta   90.00
_cell.angle_gamma   90.00
#
_symmetry.space_group_name_H-M   'P 1'
#
loop_
_entity.id
_entity.type
_entity.pdbx_description
1 polymer ?
#
loop_
_entity_poly.entity_id
_entity_poly.type
_entity_poly.pdbx_seq_one_letter_code
_entity_poly.pdbx_strand_id
1 'polypeptide(L)'
;MAPLLSWDNRPPKPREKGKTMMIDFGPDEMGWTVMSGIEGLLEMCADSIDYAKIYAMNAVIMPKDVVKKAAKLYRDYGVQPFTGGILFEYAYLKNDVDGYINLLKELDIAGIEVSENYITLTDDERKTYIDKFQGLGIDVSYEFGRKNPTGPLSLDELEGIVTDAIDNLGVPHVIVEQCEIDEIAEKDPKVLGELVKTPWFYKILIEADPYRFPKQHAQMIKDFGADVNLANIAPGQVYRLENMRLGIGRAVDYGTIQDLVAAKEKGA
;
A
#
# COMPACT_ATOMS: atom_id res chain seq x y z
N MET A 1 22.03 -5.47 -31.04
CA MET A 1 21.14 -6.64 -31.22
C MET A 1 19.94 -6.44 -30.33
N ALA A 2 18.72 -6.48 -30.87
CA ALA A 2 17.54 -6.55 -30.01
C ALA A 2 17.62 -7.84 -29.16
N PRO A 3 17.16 -7.84 -27.91
CA PRO A 3 17.14 -9.06 -27.12
C PRO A 3 16.27 -10.09 -27.83
N LEU A 4 16.74 -11.34 -27.86
CA LEU A 4 16.00 -12.47 -28.46
C LEU A 4 14.65 -12.72 -27.79
N LEU A 5 14.52 -12.31 -26.52
CA LEU A 5 13.31 -12.40 -25.73
C LEU A 5 13.22 -11.16 -24.84
N SER A 6 12.11 -10.47 -24.88
CA SER A 6 11.83 -9.30 -24.05
C SER A 6 10.46 -9.44 -23.40
N TRP A 7 10.27 -8.75 -22.29
CA TRP A 7 9.02 -8.62 -21.61
C TRP A 7 8.67 -7.14 -21.46
N ASP A 8 7.41 -6.79 -21.62
CA ASP A 8 6.96 -5.42 -21.42
C ASP A 8 7.01 -5.07 -19.92
N ASN A 9 7.87 -4.12 -19.58
CA ASN A 9 7.98 -3.64 -18.22
C ASN A 9 6.74 -2.82 -17.85
N ARG A 10 6.42 -2.81 -16.57
CA ARG A 10 5.39 -1.92 -16.02
C ARG A 10 5.79 -0.44 -16.22
N PRO A 11 4.80 0.48 -16.22
CA PRO A 11 5.11 1.91 -16.27
C PRO A 11 6.12 2.32 -15.19
N PRO A 12 7.05 3.24 -15.52
CA PRO A 12 8.04 3.71 -14.54
C PRO A 12 7.36 4.47 -13.39
N LYS A 13 8.07 4.61 -12.27
CA LYS A 13 7.66 5.46 -11.14
C LYS A 13 7.87 6.96 -11.46
N PRO A 14 7.05 7.87 -10.91
CA PRO A 14 5.88 7.62 -10.06
C PRO A 14 4.69 7.08 -10.87
N ARG A 15 3.98 6.10 -10.30
CA ARG A 15 2.81 5.46 -10.94
C ARG A 15 1.51 6.09 -10.46
N GLU A 16 0.53 6.17 -11.33
CA GLU A 16 -0.83 6.53 -10.95
C GLU A 16 -1.64 5.30 -10.50
N LYS A 17 -1.37 4.14 -11.11
CA LYS A 17 -2.06 2.87 -10.88
C LYS A 17 -1.08 1.70 -10.83
N GLY A 18 -1.51 0.59 -10.28
CA GLY A 18 -0.68 -0.58 -10.08
C GLY A 18 0.39 -0.39 -9.00
N LYS A 19 0.19 0.54 -8.07
CA LYS A 19 1.13 0.80 -6.99
C LYS A 19 1.25 -0.41 -6.06
N THR A 20 2.45 -0.60 -5.53
CA THR A 20 2.73 -1.59 -4.49
C THR A 20 3.33 -0.88 -3.27
N MET A 21 2.60 -0.95 -2.18
CA MET A 21 3.04 -0.49 -0.88
C MET A 21 3.53 -1.70 -0.08
N MET A 22 4.84 -1.80 0.07
CA MET A 22 5.45 -2.86 0.88
C MET A 22 5.33 -2.52 2.36
N ILE A 23 5.06 -3.51 3.20
CA ILE A 23 5.11 -3.37 4.65
C ILE A 23 6.44 -3.90 5.18
N ASP A 24 7.20 -3.03 5.82
CA ASP A 24 8.48 -3.36 6.46
C ASP A 24 8.23 -3.75 7.92
N PHE A 25 8.13 -5.05 8.16
CA PHE A 25 7.98 -5.61 9.51
C PHE A 25 9.27 -5.52 10.35
N GLY A 26 10.37 -5.05 9.77
CA GLY A 26 11.67 -5.12 10.41
C GLY A 26 12.22 -6.55 10.46
N PRO A 27 13.04 -6.90 11.48
CA PRO A 27 13.59 -8.24 11.64
C PRO A 27 12.52 -9.23 12.11
N ASP A 28 11.79 -9.78 11.17
CA ASP A 28 10.64 -10.67 11.33
C ASP A 28 10.68 -11.78 10.28
N GLU A 29 9.89 -12.85 10.45
CA GLU A 29 9.78 -13.96 9.49
C GLU A 29 9.27 -13.53 8.11
N MET A 30 8.46 -12.46 8.07
CA MET A 30 7.91 -11.87 6.84
C MET A 30 8.66 -10.62 6.38
N GLY A 31 9.62 -10.15 7.17
CA GLY A 31 10.43 -8.98 6.90
C GLY A 31 11.85 -9.33 6.44
N TRP A 32 12.81 -8.73 7.11
CA TRP A 32 14.24 -8.94 6.86
C TRP A 32 14.97 -9.24 8.18
N THR A 33 15.98 -10.08 8.14
CA THR A 33 16.74 -10.45 9.33
C THR A 33 17.99 -9.59 9.55
N VAL A 34 18.50 -8.96 8.48
CA VAL A 34 19.68 -8.09 8.48
C VAL A 34 19.51 -6.97 7.45
N MET A 35 20.20 -5.83 7.66
CA MET A 35 20.12 -4.68 6.74
C MET A 35 20.47 -5.01 5.28
N SER A 36 21.39 -5.92 5.03
CA SER A 36 21.68 -6.41 3.68
C SER A 36 20.50 -7.14 3.03
N GLY A 37 19.52 -7.61 3.81
CA GLY A 37 18.27 -8.16 3.27
C GLY A 37 17.40 -7.12 2.58
N ILE A 38 17.30 -5.92 3.16
CA ILE A 38 16.61 -4.79 2.51
C ILE A 38 17.34 -4.39 1.22
N GLU A 39 18.65 -4.21 1.29
CA GLU A 39 19.47 -3.81 0.14
C GLU A 39 19.33 -4.82 -1.00
N GLY A 40 19.50 -6.12 -0.71
CA GLY A 40 19.36 -7.17 -1.72
C GLY A 40 17.94 -7.26 -2.32
N LEU A 41 16.90 -6.99 -1.54
CA LEU A 41 15.53 -6.88 -2.05
C LEU A 41 15.41 -5.70 -3.03
N LEU A 42 15.91 -4.54 -2.65
CA LEU A 42 15.81 -3.32 -3.45
C LEU A 42 16.62 -3.42 -4.74
N GLU A 43 17.82 -4.03 -4.71
CA GLU A 43 18.60 -4.31 -5.91
C GLU A 43 17.83 -5.16 -6.94
N MET A 44 16.98 -6.08 -6.48
CA MET A 44 16.23 -6.98 -7.35
C MET A 44 14.89 -6.42 -7.81
N CYS A 45 14.17 -5.69 -6.97
CA CYS A 45 12.78 -5.36 -7.26
C CYS A 45 12.31 -3.98 -6.76
N ALA A 46 13.21 -3.02 -6.55
CA ALA A 46 12.82 -1.65 -6.18
C ALA A 46 11.85 -1.03 -7.18
N ASP A 47 12.00 -1.34 -8.47
CA ASP A 47 11.08 -0.87 -9.50
C ASP A 47 9.64 -1.35 -9.32
N SER A 48 9.44 -2.42 -8.56
CA SER A 48 8.10 -2.96 -8.24
C SER A 48 7.53 -2.43 -6.93
N ILE A 49 8.26 -1.56 -6.19
CA ILE A 49 7.86 -1.02 -4.89
C ILE A 49 7.72 0.50 -5.00
N ASP A 50 6.57 1.05 -4.68
CA ASP A 50 6.33 2.49 -4.68
C ASP A 50 6.53 3.10 -3.29
N TYR A 51 6.07 2.40 -2.25
CA TYR A 51 6.13 2.84 -0.86
C TYR A 51 6.66 1.74 0.06
N ALA A 52 7.33 2.13 1.15
CA ALA A 52 7.74 1.23 2.23
C ALA A 52 7.14 1.71 3.56
N LYS A 53 6.14 0.99 4.06
CA LYS A 53 5.46 1.25 5.33
C LYS A 53 6.25 0.64 6.48
N ILE A 54 6.84 1.45 7.34
CA ILE A 54 7.48 0.99 8.57
C ILE A 54 6.38 0.56 9.55
N TYR A 55 6.36 -0.72 9.86
CA TYR A 55 5.27 -1.36 10.59
C TYR A 55 5.09 -0.82 12.00
N ALA A 56 3.85 -0.53 12.34
CA ALA A 56 3.38 -0.22 13.70
C ALA A 56 4.35 0.71 14.48
N MET A 57 4.94 0.21 15.57
CA MET A 57 5.81 0.96 16.48
C MET A 57 7.30 0.79 16.17
N ASN A 58 7.68 0.13 15.08
CA ASN A 58 9.08 -0.17 14.78
C ASN A 58 9.97 1.07 14.71
N ALA A 59 9.44 2.20 14.26
CA ALA A 59 10.19 3.47 14.23
C ALA A 59 10.60 3.98 15.63
N VAL A 60 9.96 3.48 16.71
CA VAL A 60 10.26 3.83 18.12
C VAL A 60 11.00 2.70 18.83
N ILE A 61 10.65 1.45 18.53
CA ILE A 61 11.16 0.27 19.24
C ILE A 61 12.55 -0.12 18.73
N MET A 62 12.78 -0.01 17.41
CA MET A 62 14.08 -0.34 16.82
C MET A 62 15.13 0.74 17.11
N PRO A 63 16.43 0.39 17.09
CA PRO A 63 17.48 1.38 17.18
C PRO A 63 17.33 2.44 16.07
N LYS A 64 17.31 3.72 16.45
CA LYS A 64 17.07 4.85 15.52
C LYS A 64 18.00 4.84 14.31
N ASP A 65 19.28 4.53 14.51
CA ASP A 65 20.26 4.45 13.42
C ASP A 65 19.91 3.36 12.39
N VAL A 66 19.29 2.26 12.83
CA VAL A 66 18.83 1.18 11.95
C VAL A 66 17.65 1.66 11.12
N VAL A 67 16.65 2.27 11.77
CA VAL A 67 15.47 2.82 11.07
C VAL A 67 15.88 3.90 10.07
N LYS A 68 16.78 4.81 10.48
CA LYS A 68 17.30 5.87 9.61
C LYS A 68 18.04 5.31 8.38
N LYS A 69 18.85 4.25 8.59
CA LYS A 69 19.51 3.57 7.46
C LYS A 69 18.51 2.90 6.53
N ALA A 70 17.50 2.21 7.07
CA ALA A 70 16.47 1.58 6.26
C ALA A 70 15.71 2.64 5.43
N ALA A 71 15.26 3.73 6.07
CA ALA A 71 14.59 4.83 5.38
C ALA A 71 15.46 5.44 4.27
N LYS A 72 16.76 5.62 4.53
CA LYS A 72 17.70 6.09 3.51
C LYS A 72 17.82 5.12 2.35
N LEU A 73 17.97 3.82 2.61
CA LEU A 73 18.05 2.80 1.55
C LEU A 73 16.80 2.86 0.66
N TYR A 74 15.60 2.90 1.23
CA TYR A 74 14.37 3.03 0.44
C TYR A 74 14.41 4.23 -0.49
N ARG A 75 14.78 5.42 0.02
CA ARG A 75 14.88 6.64 -0.82
C ARG A 75 15.94 6.53 -1.91
N ASP A 76 17.11 5.98 -1.58
CA ASP A 76 18.21 5.81 -2.54
C ASP A 76 17.79 4.95 -3.75
N TYR A 77 16.84 4.04 -3.56
CA TYR A 77 16.25 3.21 -4.61
C TYR A 77 14.90 3.74 -5.15
N GLY A 78 14.53 4.97 -4.81
CA GLY A 78 13.31 5.61 -5.30
C GLY A 78 12.02 4.98 -4.73
N VAL A 79 12.09 4.42 -3.52
CA VAL A 79 10.94 3.95 -2.74
C VAL A 79 10.69 4.95 -1.61
N GLN A 80 9.45 5.39 -1.45
CA GLN A 80 9.11 6.37 -0.42
C GLN A 80 8.85 5.68 0.93
N PRO A 81 9.70 5.89 1.97
CA PRO A 81 9.43 5.36 3.30
C PRO A 81 8.41 6.23 4.04
N PHE A 82 7.53 5.59 4.81
CA PHE A 82 6.61 6.27 5.70
C PHE A 82 6.31 5.42 6.94
N THR A 83 5.77 6.05 7.99
CA THR A 83 5.37 5.34 9.21
C THR A 83 3.90 4.99 9.16
N GLY A 84 3.55 3.76 9.57
CA GLY A 84 2.17 3.32 9.67
C GLY A 84 1.37 4.08 10.74
N GLY A 85 0.03 4.07 10.58
CA GLY A 85 -0.89 4.91 11.35
C GLY A 85 -0.94 4.63 12.85
N ILE A 86 -0.65 3.41 13.29
CA ILE A 86 -0.58 3.07 14.72
C ILE A 86 0.40 3.98 15.49
N LEU A 87 1.48 4.42 14.86
CA LEU A 87 2.41 5.36 15.50
C LEU A 87 1.81 6.75 15.65
N PHE A 88 1.04 7.22 14.67
CA PHE A 88 0.27 8.46 14.81
C PHE A 88 -0.75 8.36 15.94
N GLU A 89 -1.56 7.29 15.97
CA GLU A 89 -2.56 7.07 17.03
C GLU A 89 -1.91 7.02 18.43
N TYR A 90 -0.76 6.36 18.54
CA TYR A 90 0.00 6.35 19.78
C TYR A 90 0.43 7.77 20.21
N ALA A 91 0.95 8.56 19.29
CA ALA A 91 1.35 9.95 19.58
C ALA A 91 0.14 10.82 19.97
N TYR A 92 -0.99 10.65 19.28
CA TYR A 92 -2.26 11.31 19.63
C TYR A 92 -2.70 10.96 21.04
N LEU A 93 -2.77 9.68 21.39
CA LEU A 93 -3.17 9.20 22.71
C LEU A 93 -2.21 9.66 23.84
N LYS A 94 -0.95 9.89 23.49
CA LYS A 94 0.05 10.45 24.42
C LYS A 94 0.03 11.97 24.49
N ASN A 95 -0.80 12.67 23.70
CA ASN A 95 -0.79 14.11 23.53
C ASN A 95 0.61 14.65 23.12
N ASP A 96 1.34 13.87 22.33
CA ASP A 96 2.73 14.19 21.92
C ASP A 96 2.93 14.08 20.39
N VAL A 97 2.03 14.67 19.63
CA VAL A 97 2.15 14.75 18.16
C VAL A 97 3.38 15.58 17.75
N ASP A 98 3.79 16.57 18.55
CA ASP A 98 5.00 17.33 18.30
C ASP A 98 6.27 16.48 18.50
N GLY A 99 6.28 15.59 19.49
CA GLY A 99 7.33 14.57 19.65
C GLY A 99 7.41 13.62 18.48
N TYR A 100 6.26 13.22 17.93
CA TYR A 100 6.20 12.42 16.71
C TYR A 100 6.79 13.16 15.50
N ILE A 101 6.45 14.43 15.29
CA ILE A 101 7.04 15.26 14.23
C ILE A 101 8.56 15.36 14.38
N ASN A 102 9.06 15.51 15.60
CA ASN A 102 10.50 15.56 15.86
C ASN A 102 11.18 14.22 15.56
N LEU A 103 10.52 13.09 15.89
CA LEU A 103 11.01 11.77 15.54
C LEU A 103 11.11 11.58 14.01
N LEU A 104 10.09 11.97 13.24
CA LEU A 104 10.12 11.91 11.79
C LEU A 104 11.30 12.67 11.19
N LYS A 105 11.55 13.89 11.70
CA LYS A 105 12.71 14.72 11.29
C LYS A 105 14.05 14.03 11.64
N GLU A 106 14.14 13.45 12.83
CA GLU A 106 15.35 12.73 13.27
C GLU A 106 15.63 11.50 12.38
N LEU A 107 14.59 10.77 12.02
CA LEU A 107 14.66 9.57 11.16
C LEU A 107 14.77 9.91 9.67
N ASP A 108 14.58 11.17 9.29
CA ASP A 108 14.55 11.63 7.91
C ASP A 108 13.45 10.91 7.10
N ILE A 109 12.25 10.82 7.69
CA ILE A 109 11.05 10.23 7.07
C ILE A 109 10.06 11.35 6.80
N ALA A 110 9.70 11.52 5.54
CA ALA A 110 8.78 12.57 5.08
C ALA A 110 7.39 12.05 4.71
N GLY A 111 7.04 10.84 5.11
CA GLY A 111 5.74 10.24 4.85
C GLY A 111 5.12 9.65 6.12
N ILE A 112 3.82 9.79 6.27
CA ILE A 112 3.06 9.21 7.38
C ILE A 112 1.71 8.67 6.90
N GLU A 113 1.15 7.82 7.73
CA GLU A 113 -0.24 7.40 7.66
C GLU A 113 -1.01 7.97 8.85
N VAL A 114 -2.12 8.64 8.59
CA VAL A 114 -3.10 9.02 9.60
C VAL A 114 -4.20 8.00 9.58
N SER A 115 -4.40 7.29 10.68
CA SER A 115 -5.42 6.25 10.84
C SER A 115 -6.33 6.51 12.02
N GLU A 116 -7.48 5.84 12.03
CA GLU A 116 -8.46 5.89 13.11
C GLU A 116 -8.91 4.46 13.50
N ASN A 117 -7.95 3.54 13.63
CA ASN A 117 -8.22 2.15 14.00
C ASN A 117 -8.69 2.00 15.44
N TYR A 118 -8.12 2.79 16.36
CA TYR A 118 -8.38 2.74 17.82
C TYR A 118 -8.76 4.08 18.42
N ILE A 119 -8.63 5.16 17.65
CA ILE A 119 -9.07 6.51 18.01
C ILE A 119 -10.24 6.92 17.10
N THR A 120 -10.89 7.99 17.46
CA THR A 120 -11.86 8.67 16.58
C THR A 120 -11.53 10.15 16.62
N LEU A 121 -11.26 10.74 15.48
CA LEU A 121 -11.06 12.16 15.32
C LEU A 121 -12.38 12.81 14.90
N THR A 122 -12.63 14.01 15.40
CA THR A 122 -13.62 14.88 14.76
C THR A 122 -13.10 15.33 13.39
N ASP A 123 -13.98 15.79 12.50
CA ASP A 123 -13.58 16.26 11.18
C ASP A 123 -12.59 17.45 11.28
N ASP A 124 -12.80 18.35 12.26
CA ASP A 124 -11.91 19.48 12.54
C ASP A 124 -10.52 19.01 13.04
N GLU A 125 -10.48 18.00 13.92
CA GLU A 125 -9.20 17.43 14.39
C GLU A 125 -8.45 16.75 13.25
N ARG A 126 -9.15 15.90 12.47
CA ARG A 126 -8.58 15.20 11.33
C ARG A 126 -7.97 16.19 10.35
N LYS A 127 -8.72 17.22 9.96
CA LYS A 127 -8.21 18.28 9.09
C LYS A 127 -7.04 19.01 9.70
N THR A 128 -7.12 19.36 10.98
CA THR A 128 -6.05 20.09 11.69
C THR A 128 -4.73 19.32 11.68
N TYR A 129 -4.76 18.01 11.95
CA TYR A 129 -3.55 17.19 11.94
C TYR A 129 -3.02 16.99 10.53
N ILE A 130 -3.86 16.71 9.55
CA ILE A 130 -3.44 16.54 8.16
C ILE A 130 -2.81 17.83 7.64
N ASP A 131 -3.48 18.97 7.80
CA ASP A 131 -2.96 20.30 7.42
C ASP A 131 -1.62 20.61 8.10
N LYS A 132 -1.48 20.25 9.38
CA LYS A 132 -0.25 20.44 10.15
C LYS A 132 0.92 19.66 9.55
N PHE A 133 0.73 18.39 9.22
CA PHE A 133 1.78 17.55 8.62
C PHE A 133 2.12 18.03 7.21
N GLN A 134 1.12 18.26 6.37
CA GLN A 134 1.31 18.77 5.01
C GLN A 134 2.01 20.14 5.00
N GLY A 135 1.65 21.05 5.93
CA GLY A 135 2.31 22.35 6.12
C GLY A 135 3.79 22.24 6.50
N LEU A 136 4.24 21.11 7.01
CA LEU A 136 5.63 20.79 7.30
C LEU A 136 6.35 20.05 6.16
N GLY A 137 5.67 19.84 5.03
CA GLY A 137 6.21 19.10 3.89
C GLY A 137 6.23 17.57 4.10
N ILE A 138 5.38 17.07 5.00
CA ILE A 138 5.22 15.65 5.25
C ILE A 138 4.05 15.15 4.40
N ASP A 139 4.30 14.13 3.59
CA ASP A 139 3.26 13.46 2.78
C ASP A 139 2.35 12.64 3.70
N VAL A 140 1.05 12.82 3.55
CA VAL A 140 0.05 12.15 4.38
C VAL A 140 -0.77 11.20 3.53
N SER A 141 -0.79 9.91 3.91
CA SER A 141 -1.81 8.94 3.50
C SER A 141 -2.89 8.90 4.58
N TYR A 142 -4.15 8.77 4.19
CA TYR A 142 -5.23 8.53 5.13
C TYR A 142 -5.63 7.07 5.05
N GLU A 143 -5.63 6.37 6.20
CA GLU A 143 -6.11 4.99 6.29
C GLU A 143 -7.55 4.98 6.78
N PHE A 144 -8.43 4.40 5.98
CA PHE A 144 -9.79 4.09 6.34
C PHE A 144 -9.95 2.58 6.53
N GLY A 145 -10.38 2.20 7.70
CA GLY A 145 -10.71 0.83 8.04
C GLY A 145 -11.06 0.74 9.52
N ARG A 146 -12.09 -0.02 9.81
CA ARG A 146 -12.54 -0.23 11.19
C ARG A 146 -12.13 -1.64 11.59
N LYS A 147 -11.16 -1.76 12.49
CA LYS A 147 -10.75 -3.09 13.00
C LYS A 147 -11.90 -3.86 13.66
N ASN A 148 -12.95 -3.13 14.10
CA ASN A 148 -14.18 -3.71 14.64
C ASN A 148 -15.39 -2.95 14.07
N PRO A 149 -15.78 -3.18 12.82
CA PRO A 149 -16.90 -2.47 12.20
C PRO A 149 -18.21 -2.79 12.94
N THR A 150 -19.04 -1.77 13.14
CA THR A 150 -20.36 -1.90 13.79
C THR A 150 -21.48 -2.25 12.81
N GLY A 151 -21.15 -2.35 11.53
CA GLY A 151 -22.06 -2.70 10.45
C GLY A 151 -21.35 -2.57 9.11
N PRO A 152 -21.91 -3.19 8.06
CA PRO A 152 -21.30 -3.21 6.76
C PRO A 152 -21.36 -1.82 6.09
N LEU A 153 -20.27 -1.42 5.46
CA LEU A 153 -20.16 -0.24 4.63
C LEU A 153 -20.93 -0.44 3.32
N SER A 154 -21.42 0.65 2.73
CA SER A 154 -21.93 0.68 1.35
C SER A 154 -20.88 1.29 0.41
N LEU A 155 -21.02 1.07 -0.90
CA LEU A 155 -20.13 1.70 -1.89
C LEU A 155 -20.23 3.24 -1.84
N ASP A 156 -21.45 3.77 -1.66
CA ASP A 156 -21.69 5.22 -1.58
C ASP A 156 -21.02 5.84 -0.32
N GLU A 157 -21.04 5.12 0.81
CA GLU A 157 -20.32 5.56 2.02
C GLU A 157 -18.81 5.53 1.81
N LEU A 158 -18.27 4.49 1.18
CA LEU A 158 -16.84 4.42 0.84
C LEU A 158 -16.45 5.56 -0.11
N GLU A 159 -17.28 5.83 -1.15
CA GLU A 159 -17.07 6.95 -2.07
C GLU A 159 -17.03 8.29 -1.32
N GLY A 160 -17.98 8.51 -0.41
CA GLY A 160 -18.02 9.72 0.41
C GLY A 160 -16.74 9.92 1.22
N ILE A 161 -16.24 8.86 1.87
CA ILE A 161 -15.00 8.90 2.66
C ILE A 161 -13.78 9.18 1.78
N VAL A 162 -13.66 8.45 0.67
CA VAL A 162 -12.51 8.58 -0.23
C VAL A 162 -12.47 9.96 -0.89
N THR A 163 -13.60 10.43 -1.39
CA THR A 163 -13.71 11.74 -2.05
C THR A 163 -13.47 12.89 -1.08
N ASP A 164 -14.01 12.81 0.14
CA ASP A 164 -13.73 13.79 1.20
C ASP A 164 -12.23 13.86 1.55
N ALA A 165 -11.59 12.72 1.73
CA ALA A 165 -10.16 12.68 2.03
C ALA A 165 -9.31 13.28 0.90
N ILE A 166 -9.66 13.03 -0.35
CA ILE A 166 -8.92 13.55 -1.51
C ILE A 166 -9.20 15.04 -1.72
N ASP A 167 -10.48 15.44 -1.74
CA ASP A 167 -10.89 16.77 -2.18
C ASP A 167 -10.81 17.82 -1.06
N ASN A 168 -11.14 17.43 0.18
CA ASN A 168 -11.19 18.35 1.32
C ASN A 168 -9.96 18.27 2.24
N LEU A 169 -9.37 17.08 2.39
CA LEU A 169 -8.14 16.90 3.19
C LEU A 169 -6.86 16.93 2.34
N GLY A 170 -6.98 16.87 1.01
CA GLY A 170 -5.86 16.99 0.09
C GLY A 170 -4.86 15.83 0.15
N VAL A 171 -5.27 14.64 0.60
CA VAL A 171 -4.39 13.47 0.61
C VAL A 171 -4.27 12.86 -0.79
N PRO A 172 -3.10 12.39 -1.20
CA PRO A 172 -2.90 11.87 -2.56
C PRO A 172 -3.58 10.51 -2.79
N HIS A 173 -3.82 9.77 -1.72
CA HIS A 173 -4.48 8.46 -1.75
C HIS A 173 -5.00 8.06 -0.37
N VAL A 174 -5.97 7.15 -0.39
CA VAL A 174 -6.58 6.56 0.80
C VAL A 174 -6.24 5.07 0.85
N ILE A 175 -5.82 4.59 2.01
CA ILE A 175 -5.60 3.17 2.26
C ILE A 175 -6.92 2.61 2.80
N VAL A 176 -7.38 1.49 2.23
CA VAL A 176 -8.65 0.84 2.59
C VAL A 176 -8.38 -0.61 2.96
N GLU A 177 -8.84 -1.03 4.13
CA GLU A 177 -8.77 -2.42 4.57
C GLU A 177 -9.56 -3.35 3.62
N GLN A 178 -9.00 -4.50 3.27
CA GLN A 178 -9.68 -5.48 2.41
C GLN A 178 -11.01 -5.94 3.00
N CYS A 179 -11.11 -6.07 4.32
CA CYS A 179 -12.35 -6.50 4.97
C CYS A 179 -13.53 -5.57 4.69
N GLU A 180 -13.29 -4.26 4.55
CA GLU A 180 -14.35 -3.30 4.20
C GLU A 180 -14.88 -3.57 2.78
N ILE A 181 -14.00 -3.91 1.85
CA ILE A 181 -14.38 -4.27 0.48
C ILE A 181 -15.09 -5.63 0.44
N ASP A 182 -14.60 -6.60 1.21
CA ASP A 182 -15.23 -7.92 1.32
C ASP A 182 -16.66 -7.80 1.87
N GLU A 183 -16.90 -6.96 2.90
CA GLU A 183 -18.23 -6.71 3.46
C GLU A 183 -19.19 -6.07 2.44
N ILE A 184 -18.69 -5.13 1.64
CA ILE A 184 -19.48 -4.53 0.54
C ILE A 184 -19.84 -5.62 -0.48
N ALA A 185 -18.86 -6.45 -0.87
CA ALA A 185 -19.03 -7.49 -1.88
C ALA A 185 -19.94 -8.65 -1.42
N GLU A 186 -19.97 -8.96 -0.11
CA GLU A 186 -20.90 -9.96 0.44
C GLU A 186 -22.36 -9.57 0.27
N LYS A 187 -22.67 -8.27 0.31
CA LYS A 187 -24.03 -7.78 0.07
C LYS A 187 -24.40 -7.80 -1.42
N ASP A 188 -23.49 -7.37 -2.27
CA ASP A 188 -23.66 -7.37 -3.71
C ASP A 188 -22.33 -7.67 -4.43
N PRO A 189 -22.11 -8.93 -4.86
CA PRO A 189 -20.89 -9.30 -5.57
C PRO A 189 -20.62 -8.53 -6.88
N LYS A 190 -21.65 -7.87 -7.44
CA LYS A 190 -21.48 -7.07 -8.65
C LYS A 190 -20.77 -5.74 -8.36
N VAL A 191 -20.78 -5.31 -7.11
CA VAL A 191 -20.16 -4.05 -6.67
C VAL A 191 -18.67 -3.98 -6.98
N LEU A 192 -17.94 -5.12 -6.97
CA LEU A 192 -16.53 -5.13 -7.32
C LEU A 192 -16.28 -4.61 -8.74
N GLY A 193 -17.15 -4.97 -9.67
CA GLY A 193 -17.10 -4.48 -11.05
C GLY A 193 -17.49 -3.01 -11.20
N GLU A 194 -18.29 -2.47 -10.29
CA GLU A 194 -18.64 -1.05 -10.26
C GLU A 194 -17.52 -0.23 -9.59
N LEU A 195 -16.94 -0.74 -8.51
CA LEU A 195 -15.83 -0.11 -7.80
C LEU A 195 -14.66 0.22 -8.74
N VAL A 196 -14.28 -0.71 -9.61
CA VAL A 196 -13.19 -0.51 -10.58
C VAL A 196 -13.47 0.61 -11.60
N LYS A 197 -14.75 0.92 -11.85
CA LYS A 197 -15.16 1.97 -12.80
C LYS A 197 -15.24 3.36 -12.18
N THR A 198 -15.15 3.46 -10.85
CA THR A 198 -15.21 4.76 -10.18
C THR A 198 -13.99 5.61 -10.53
N PRO A 199 -14.12 6.95 -10.64
CA PRO A 199 -13.00 7.82 -10.97
C PRO A 199 -11.92 7.87 -9.89
N TRP A 200 -12.28 7.48 -8.67
CA TRP A 200 -11.40 7.47 -7.51
C TRP A 200 -10.75 6.11 -7.23
N PHE A 201 -11.08 5.03 -7.95
CA PHE A 201 -10.55 3.69 -7.69
C PHE A 201 -9.01 3.66 -7.60
N TYR A 202 -8.33 4.33 -8.52
CA TYR A 202 -6.86 4.38 -8.48
C TYR A 202 -6.30 5.41 -7.47
N LYS A 203 -7.16 6.03 -6.69
CA LYS A 203 -6.79 6.83 -5.52
C LYS A 203 -6.80 6.03 -4.22
N ILE A 204 -7.33 4.81 -4.23
CA ILE A 204 -7.22 3.90 -3.08
C ILE A 204 -6.07 2.92 -3.26
N LEU A 205 -5.51 2.47 -2.12
CA LEU A 205 -4.65 1.29 -2.00
C LEU A 205 -5.37 0.31 -1.08
N ILE A 206 -5.60 -0.91 -1.56
CA ILE A 206 -6.31 -1.94 -0.79
C ILE A 206 -5.29 -2.70 0.05
N GLU A 207 -5.48 -2.72 1.37
CA GLU A 207 -4.62 -3.48 2.28
C GLU A 207 -4.89 -4.98 2.15
N ALA A 208 -3.88 -5.71 1.66
CA ALA A 208 -3.91 -7.16 1.64
C ALA A 208 -3.44 -7.73 2.99
N ASP A 209 -3.90 -8.93 3.33
CA ASP A 209 -3.38 -9.70 4.45
C ASP A 209 -2.16 -10.52 3.99
N PRO A 210 -0.94 -10.20 4.45
CA PRO A 210 0.27 -10.92 4.06
C PRO A 210 0.22 -12.42 4.37
N TYR A 211 -0.51 -12.83 5.41
CA TYR A 211 -0.68 -14.24 5.80
C TYR A 211 -1.58 -15.03 4.85
N ARG A 212 -2.40 -14.33 4.04
CA ARG A 212 -3.25 -14.94 3.01
C ARG A 212 -2.61 -14.99 1.62
N PHE A 213 -1.34 -14.59 1.52
CA PHE A 213 -0.58 -14.72 0.27
C PHE A 213 -0.39 -16.20 -0.12
N PRO A 214 -0.51 -16.61 -1.39
CA PRO A 214 -0.79 -15.80 -2.59
C PRO A 214 -2.29 -15.73 -2.95
N LYS A 215 -3.17 -16.45 -2.27
CA LYS A 215 -4.56 -16.64 -2.70
C LYS A 215 -5.37 -15.35 -2.75
N GLN A 216 -5.32 -14.56 -1.67
CA GLN A 216 -6.04 -13.30 -1.60
C GLN A 216 -5.53 -12.32 -2.66
N HIS A 217 -4.21 -12.19 -2.82
CA HIS A 217 -3.59 -11.29 -3.78
C HIS A 217 -3.93 -11.66 -5.24
N ALA A 218 -3.93 -12.95 -5.56
CA ALA A 218 -4.37 -13.42 -6.88
C ALA A 218 -5.85 -13.13 -7.13
N GLN A 219 -6.70 -13.28 -6.08
CA GLN A 219 -8.12 -12.94 -6.18
C GLN A 219 -8.32 -11.44 -6.41
N MET A 220 -7.60 -10.58 -5.68
CA MET A 220 -7.65 -9.12 -5.90
C MET A 220 -7.27 -8.73 -7.34
N ILE A 221 -6.22 -9.35 -7.89
CA ILE A 221 -5.83 -9.12 -9.29
C ILE A 221 -6.92 -9.58 -10.24
N LYS A 222 -7.58 -10.69 -9.94
CA LYS A 222 -8.70 -11.20 -10.76
C LYS A 222 -9.91 -10.29 -10.71
N ASP A 223 -10.26 -9.78 -9.54
CA ASP A 223 -11.45 -8.97 -9.32
C ASP A 223 -11.27 -7.52 -9.82
N PHE A 224 -10.08 -6.95 -9.64
CA PHE A 224 -9.79 -5.54 -9.88
C PHE A 224 -8.85 -5.27 -11.04
N GLY A 225 -8.24 -6.31 -11.62
CA GLY A 225 -7.23 -6.19 -12.67
C GLY A 225 -5.80 -6.00 -12.16
N ALA A 226 -4.85 -6.14 -13.08
CA ALA A 226 -3.41 -6.06 -12.77
C ALA A 226 -2.97 -4.69 -12.23
N ASP A 227 -3.71 -3.64 -12.58
CA ASP A 227 -3.43 -2.24 -12.21
C ASP A 227 -3.98 -1.84 -10.82
N VAL A 228 -4.57 -2.76 -10.05
CA VAL A 228 -5.03 -2.46 -8.69
C VAL A 228 -3.86 -2.02 -7.80
N ASN A 229 -4.06 -0.96 -7.03
CA ASN A 229 -3.08 -0.54 -6.03
C ASN A 229 -3.24 -1.39 -4.77
N LEU A 230 -2.14 -2.01 -4.32
CA LEU A 230 -2.14 -2.91 -3.17
C LEU A 230 -1.17 -2.44 -2.09
N ALA A 231 -1.63 -2.51 -0.84
CA ALA A 231 -0.84 -2.23 0.35
C ALA A 231 -0.58 -3.50 1.17
N ASN A 232 0.28 -3.38 2.17
CA ASN A 232 0.70 -4.45 3.10
C ASN A 232 1.32 -5.68 2.41
N ILE A 233 2.08 -5.45 1.35
CA ILE A 233 2.80 -6.52 0.66
C ILE A 233 4.11 -6.81 1.40
N ALA A 234 4.27 -8.00 1.97
CA ALA A 234 5.50 -8.36 2.67
C ALA A 234 6.71 -8.39 1.70
N PRO A 235 7.94 -8.08 2.17
CA PRO A 235 9.14 -8.03 1.34
C PRO A 235 9.33 -9.25 0.44
N GLY A 236 9.21 -10.46 0.99
CA GLY A 236 9.34 -11.71 0.23
C GLY A 236 8.22 -11.99 -0.77
N GLN A 237 7.17 -11.19 -0.78
CA GLN A 237 6.01 -11.35 -1.66
C GLN A 237 6.03 -10.42 -2.88
N VAL A 238 6.80 -9.32 -2.81
CA VAL A 238 6.81 -8.26 -3.82
C VAL A 238 7.06 -8.79 -5.23
N TYR A 239 8.16 -9.53 -5.44
CA TYR A 239 8.51 -10.03 -6.77
C TYR A 239 7.48 -11.05 -7.30
N ARG A 240 6.92 -11.87 -6.41
CA ARG A 240 5.88 -12.82 -6.81
C ARG A 240 4.55 -12.12 -7.12
N LEU A 241 4.21 -11.04 -6.41
CA LEU A 241 3.06 -10.20 -6.76
C LEU A 241 3.24 -9.57 -8.14
N GLU A 242 4.44 -9.08 -8.46
CA GLU A 242 4.74 -8.55 -9.77
C GLU A 242 4.52 -9.60 -10.87
N ASN A 243 5.00 -10.84 -10.67
CA ASN A 243 4.71 -11.93 -11.59
C ASN A 243 3.21 -12.18 -11.78
N MET A 244 2.41 -12.09 -10.70
CA MET A 244 0.95 -12.24 -10.81
C MET A 244 0.34 -11.12 -11.65
N ARG A 245 0.77 -9.86 -11.47
CA ARG A 245 0.31 -8.72 -12.27
C ARG A 245 0.60 -8.91 -13.75
N LEU A 246 1.72 -9.52 -14.07
CA LEU A 246 2.11 -9.87 -15.44
C LEU A 246 1.41 -11.12 -15.98
N GLY A 247 0.46 -11.70 -15.22
CA GLY A 247 -0.22 -12.93 -15.62
C GLY A 247 0.67 -14.17 -15.62
N ILE A 248 1.79 -14.12 -14.86
CA ILE A 248 2.76 -15.20 -14.80
C ILE A 248 2.69 -15.88 -13.43
N GLY A 249 2.70 -17.19 -13.39
CA GLY A 249 2.77 -17.98 -12.17
C GLY A 249 1.50 -18.75 -11.87
N ARG A 250 1.63 -19.75 -10.97
CA ARG A 250 0.56 -20.70 -10.65
C ARG A 250 -0.66 -20.06 -10.01
N ALA A 251 -0.48 -19.00 -9.26
CA ALA A 251 -1.58 -18.34 -8.56
C ALA A 251 -2.58 -17.63 -9.50
N VAL A 252 -2.15 -17.34 -10.73
CA VAL A 252 -2.93 -16.71 -11.81
C VAL A 252 -2.96 -17.60 -13.06
N ASP A 253 -2.76 -18.90 -12.89
CA ASP A 253 -2.87 -19.95 -13.92
C ASP A 253 -2.07 -19.69 -15.19
N TYR A 254 -0.98 -18.92 -15.11
CA TYR A 254 -0.17 -18.52 -16.28
C TYR A 254 -1.01 -17.89 -17.41
N GLY A 255 -1.99 -17.03 -17.07
CA GLY A 255 -2.96 -16.47 -18.01
C GLY A 255 -2.32 -15.90 -19.28
N THR A 256 -1.25 -15.13 -19.16
CA THR A 256 -0.53 -14.57 -20.32
C THR A 256 0.02 -15.64 -21.26
N ILE A 257 0.49 -16.77 -20.74
CA ILE A 257 0.95 -17.88 -21.57
C ILE A 257 -0.23 -18.55 -22.27
N GLN A 258 -1.35 -18.73 -21.59
CA GLN A 258 -2.57 -19.30 -22.17
C GLN A 258 -3.10 -18.41 -23.30
N ASP A 259 -3.09 -17.09 -23.12
CA ASP A 259 -3.51 -16.12 -24.15
C ASP A 259 -2.63 -16.21 -25.41
N LEU A 260 -1.30 -16.34 -25.24
CA LEU A 260 -0.37 -16.51 -26.33
C LEU A 260 -0.60 -17.83 -27.09
N VAL A 261 -0.90 -18.93 -26.38
CA VAL A 261 -1.27 -20.23 -27.01
C VAL A 261 -2.54 -20.06 -27.82
N ALA A 262 -3.60 -19.47 -27.24
CA ALA A 262 -4.86 -19.27 -27.93
C ALA A 262 -4.74 -18.34 -29.15
N ALA A 263 -3.88 -17.31 -29.06
CA ALA A 263 -3.61 -16.42 -30.20
C ALA A 263 -2.89 -17.15 -31.34
N LYS A 264 -1.94 -18.04 -31.00
CA LYS A 264 -1.21 -18.85 -31.97
C LYS A 264 -2.12 -19.83 -32.69
N GLU A 265 -3.04 -20.47 -31.97
CA GLU A 265 -4.01 -21.41 -32.55
C GLU A 265 -5.02 -20.73 -33.49
N LYS A 266 -5.38 -19.46 -33.22
CA LYS A 266 -6.30 -18.68 -34.06
C LYS A 266 -5.61 -18.09 -35.31
N GLY A 267 -4.29 -17.93 -35.29
CA GLY A 267 -3.50 -17.36 -36.39
C GLY A 267 -2.87 -18.43 -37.30
N ALA A 268 -3.03 -19.67 -36.95
CA ALA A 268 -2.62 -20.82 -37.75
C ALA A 268 -3.80 -21.37 -38.54
#